data_56940fa7adccfe172699158bf49519f5
#
_entry.id   56940fa7adccfe172699158bf49519f5
#
_cell.length_a   1.000
_cell.length_b   1.000
_cell.length_c   1.000
_cell.angle_alpha   90.00
_cell.angle_beta   90.00
_cell.angle_gamma   90.00
#
_symmetry.space_group_name_H-M   'P 1'
#
loop_
_entity.id
_entity.type
_entity.pdbx_description
1 polymer ?
#
loop_
_entity_poly.entity_id
_entity_poly.type
_entity_poly.pdbx_seq_one_letter_code
_entity_poly.pdbx_strand_id
1 'polypeptide(L)'
;MSAEFEAFEDLRHYPVDPDKRERMFAEQLECGVAWTTSQGWPVAVIHWFVWQNERFWVTSTTARKRVSALAARPESCVTVTSVGTSLGRAQSVSAKTLASIHDDPETKAWFYQALADKAYGDNPDYREFFHRMLHGTPRVVIELEPVQWISYDAMKMHAAIRRW
;
A
#
# COMPACT_ATOMS: atom_id res chain seq x y z
N MET A 1 19.01 9.89 29.51
CA MET A 1 18.14 10.59 28.53
C MET A 1 17.14 11.39 29.34
N SER A 2 16.95 12.68 29.02
CA SER A 2 15.99 13.49 29.78
C SER A 2 14.57 13.10 29.38
N ALA A 3 13.58 13.27 30.30
CA ALA A 3 12.16 13.02 30.05
C ALA A 3 11.62 13.81 28.82
N GLU A 4 12.26 14.94 28.49
CA GLU A 4 11.96 15.73 27.31
C GLU A 4 12.33 15.04 26.00
N PHE A 5 13.43 14.26 25.98
CA PHE A 5 13.85 13.51 24.79
C PHE A 5 12.93 12.31 24.54
N GLU A 6 12.43 11.68 25.60
CA GLU A 6 11.45 10.58 25.49
C GLU A 6 10.12 11.02 24.87
N ALA A 7 9.73 12.30 25.08
CA ALA A 7 8.49 12.84 24.50
C ALA A 7 8.57 13.00 22.97
N PHE A 8 9.75 13.21 22.39
CA PHE A 8 9.90 13.31 20.93
C PHE A 8 9.91 11.93 20.24
N GLU A 9 10.25 10.88 20.96
CA GLU A 9 10.29 9.52 20.40
C GLU A 9 8.93 8.85 20.37
N ASP A 10 7.90 9.43 21.00
CA ASP A 10 6.54 8.93 20.87
C ASP A 10 5.93 9.34 19.51
N LEU A 11 6.15 8.50 18.51
CA LEU A 11 5.70 8.71 17.13
C LEU A 11 4.17 8.86 16.99
N ARG A 12 3.40 8.49 18.01
CA ARG A 12 1.93 8.68 18.04
C ARG A 12 1.53 10.16 17.99
N HIS A 13 2.42 11.06 18.36
CA HIS A 13 2.20 12.50 18.29
C HIS A 13 2.39 13.11 16.90
N TYR A 14 2.91 12.34 15.95
CA TYR A 14 3.23 12.82 14.60
C TYR A 14 2.55 12.00 13.49
N PRO A 15 1.22 11.77 13.58
CA PRO A 15 0.53 11.01 12.54
C PRO A 15 0.50 11.79 11.23
N VAL A 16 0.47 11.08 10.11
CA VAL A 16 0.15 11.67 8.81
C VAL A 16 -1.32 12.11 8.80
N ASP A 17 -1.58 13.35 8.37
CA ASP A 17 -2.94 13.87 8.26
C ASP A 17 -3.76 13.05 7.25
N PRO A 18 -5.07 12.85 7.49
CA PRO A 18 -5.92 12.09 6.57
C PRO A 18 -5.84 12.56 5.11
N ASP A 19 -5.90 13.86 4.86
CA ASP A 19 -5.81 14.42 3.50
C ASP A 19 -4.46 14.13 2.83
N LYS A 20 -3.36 14.21 3.58
CA LYS A 20 -2.04 13.83 3.08
C LYS A 20 -1.95 12.33 2.79
N ARG A 21 -2.58 11.51 3.63
CA ARG A 21 -2.65 10.06 3.42
C ARG A 21 -3.38 9.73 2.13
N GLU A 22 -4.57 10.30 1.90
CA GLU A 22 -5.35 10.10 0.69
C GLU A 22 -4.57 10.55 -0.55
N ARG A 23 -3.93 11.72 -0.47
CA ARG A 23 -3.08 12.22 -1.55
C ARG A 23 -1.88 11.29 -1.81
N MET A 24 -1.22 10.81 -0.76
CA MET A 24 -0.13 9.84 -0.89
C MET A 24 -0.59 8.57 -1.62
N PHE A 25 -1.76 8.03 -1.26
CA PHE A 25 -2.30 6.82 -1.89
C PHE A 25 -2.76 7.05 -3.33
N ALA A 26 -3.22 8.25 -3.66
CA ALA A 26 -3.56 8.61 -5.03
C ALA A 26 -2.32 8.71 -5.93
N GLU A 27 -1.23 9.33 -5.44
CA GLU A 27 -0.04 9.62 -6.24
C GLU A 27 0.98 8.45 -6.25
N GLN A 28 1.08 7.68 -5.14
CA GLN A 28 2.06 6.61 -5.03
C GLN A 28 1.61 5.37 -5.79
N LEU A 29 2.46 4.87 -6.68
CA LEU A 29 2.20 3.66 -7.45
C LEU A 29 2.53 2.38 -6.67
N GLU A 30 3.51 2.43 -5.77
CA GLU A 30 4.08 1.28 -5.09
C GLU A 30 3.70 1.22 -3.61
N CYS A 31 3.42 0.01 -3.14
CA CYS A 31 3.29 -0.30 -1.73
C CYS A 31 4.08 -1.57 -1.37
N GLY A 32 4.58 -1.63 -0.14
CA GLY A 32 5.05 -2.88 0.43
C GLY A 32 3.87 -3.69 0.97
N VAL A 33 3.76 -4.95 0.57
CA VAL A 33 2.78 -5.90 1.14
C VAL A 33 3.52 -6.99 1.88
N ALA A 34 3.22 -7.15 3.17
CA ALA A 34 3.81 -8.16 4.04
C ALA A 34 2.77 -9.18 4.50
N TRP A 35 3.19 -10.43 4.58
CA TRP A 35 2.36 -11.56 5.07
C TRP A 35 3.23 -12.59 5.79
N THR A 36 2.59 -13.53 6.49
CA THR A 36 3.29 -14.62 7.16
C THR A 36 3.20 -15.92 6.35
N THR A 37 4.33 -16.58 6.15
CA THR A 37 4.41 -17.88 5.49
C THR A 37 3.85 -19.00 6.38
N SER A 38 3.63 -20.20 5.81
CA SER A 38 3.22 -21.38 6.59
C SER A 38 4.24 -21.81 7.65
N GLN A 39 5.48 -21.35 7.52
CA GLN A 39 6.57 -21.63 8.47
C GLN A 39 6.71 -20.50 9.52
N GLY A 40 5.82 -19.51 9.54
CA GLY A 40 5.86 -18.39 10.48
C GLY A 40 6.79 -17.24 10.10
N TRP A 41 7.46 -17.30 8.94
CA TRP A 41 8.34 -16.22 8.50
C TRP A 41 7.55 -15.04 7.91
N PRO A 42 7.84 -13.79 8.32
CA PRO A 42 7.33 -12.62 7.62
C PRO A 42 8.07 -12.46 6.27
N VAL A 43 7.31 -12.16 5.24
CA VAL A 43 7.83 -11.84 3.90
C VAL A 43 7.18 -10.56 3.43
N ALA A 44 7.94 -9.68 2.80
CA ALA A 44 7.43 -8.45 2.20
C ALA A 44 7.90 -8.33 0.76
N VAL A 45 7.02 -7.82 -0.11
CA VAL A 45 7.35 -7.50 -1.51
C VAL A 45 6.68 -6.19 -1.91
N ILE A 46 7.26 -5.54 -2.91
CA ILE A 46 6.67 -4.35 -3.50
C ILE A 46 5.63 -4.76 -4.53
N HIS A 47 4.49 -4.10 -4.50
CA HIS A 47 3.39 -4.21 -5.44
C HIS A 47 2.98 -2.84 -5.96
N TRP A 48 2.54 -2.77 -7.19
CA TRP A 48 1.71 -1.65 -7.64
C TRP A 48 0.30 -1.84 -7.09
N PHE A 49 -0.33 -0.74 -6.68
CA PHE A 49 -1.63 -0.78 -6.02
C PHE A 49 -2.58 0.31 -6.51
N VAL A 50 -3.86 0.04 -6.31
CA VAL A 50 -4.93 1.03 -6.40
C VAL A 50 -5.51 1.23 -5.00
N TRP A 51 -5.79 2.47 -4.61
CA TRP A 51 -6.55 2.82 -3.43
C TRP A 51 -7.96 3.19 -3.84
N GLN A 52 -8.94 2.40 -3.45
CA GLN A 52 -10.34 2.63 -3.79
C GLN A 52 -11.25 2.04 -2.72
N ASN A 53 -12.33 2.75 -2.39
CA ASN A 53 -13.31 2.34 -1.37
C ASN A 53 -12.65 2.03 -0.01
N GLU A 54 -11.68 2.86 0.39
CA GLU A 54 -10.91 2.71 1.63
C GLU A 54 -10.16 1.36 1.76
N ARG A 55 -9.75 0.79 0.63
CA ARG A 55 -9.01 -0.47 0.53
C ARG A 55 -7.83 -0.36 -0.42
N PHE A 56 -6.78 -1.11 -0.11
CA PHE A 56 -5.68 -1.33 -1.05
C PHE A 56 -6.00 -2.53 -1.92
N TRP A 57 -5.77 -2.37 -3.21
CA TRP A 57 -5.99 -3.41 -4.20
C TRP A 57 -4.70 -3.69 -4.95
N VAL A 58 -4.27 -4.96 -4.98
CA VAL A 58 -3.08 -5.42 -5.70
C VAL A 58 -3.39 -6.66 -6.52
N THR A 59 -2.51 -7.07 -7.42
CA THR A 59 -2.69 -8.32 -8.18
C THR A 59 -1.50 -9.24 -8.04
N SER A 60 -1.74 -10.52 -8.19
CA SER A 60 -0.72 -11.55 -8.22
C SER A 60 -1.11 -12.66 -9.19
N THR A 61 -0.12 -13.27 -9.86
CA THR A 61 -0.38 -14.52 -10.58
C THR A 61 -0.76 -15.61 -9.59
N THR A 62 -1.72 -16.45 -9.96
CA THR A 62 -2.29 -17.51 -9.10
C THR A 62 -1.23 -18.48 -8.55
N ALA A 63 -0.17 -18.73 -9.30
CA ALA A 63 0.93 -19.63 -8.91
C ALA A 63 1.85 -19.06 -7.81
N ARG A 64 1.72 -17.79 -7.43
CA ARG A 64 2.57 -17.21 -6.39
C ARG A 64 2.14 -17.66 -5.01
N LYS A 65 3.10 -18.09 -4.18
CA LYS A 65 2.86 -18.58 -2.80
C LYS A 65 2.11 -17.57 -1.91
N ARG A 66 2.21 -16.26 -2.19
CA ARG A 66 1.47 -15.22 -1.48
C ARG A 66 -0.04 -15.38 -1.60
N VAL A 67 -0.55 -15.85 -2.75
CA VAL A 67 -1.99 -16.04 -2.96
C VAL A 67 -2.53 -17.10 -1.99
N SER A 68 -1.92 -18.28 -1.97
CA SER A 68 -2.32 -19.35 -1.04
C SER A 68 -2.04 -18.98 0.42
N ALA A 69 -0.97 -18.22 0.68
CA ALA A 69 -0.65 -17.77 2.03
C ALA A 69 -1.71 -16.81 2.58
N LEU A 70 -2.09 -15.78 1.81
CA LEU A 70 -3.11 -14.79 2.20
C LEU A 70 -4.52 -15.39 2.23
N ALA A 71 -4.83 -16.35 1.37
CA ALA A 71 -6.09 -17.08 1.43
C ALA A 71 -6.24 -17.91 2.72
N ALA A 72 -5.13 -18.46 3.23
CA ALA A 72 -5.13 -19.27 4.44
C ALA A 72 -4.95 -18.46 5.74
N ARG A 73 -4.29 -17.33 5.66
CA ARG A 73 -3.97 -16.40 6.77
C ARG A 73 -4.10 -14.99 6.25
N PRO A 74 -5.28 -14.38 6.38
CA PRO A 74 -5.59 -13.08 5.77
C PRO A 74 -4.86 -11.90 6.44
N GLU A 75 -4.33 -12.09 7.64
CA GLU A 75 -3.60 -11.06 8.35
C GLU A 75 -2.33 -10.67 7.57
N SER A 76 -2.25 -9.39 7.26
CA SER A 76 -1.19 -8.82 6.42
C SER A 76 -0.87 -7.40 6.85
N CYS A 77 0.09 -6.78 6.21
CA CYS A 77 0.42 -5.39 6.41
C CYS A 77 0.72 -4.73 5.06
N VAL A 78 0.19 -3.54 4.86
CA VAL A 78 0.56 -2.67 3.75
C VAL A 78 1.38 -1.52 4.29
N THR A 79 2.41 -1.10 3.57
CA THR A 79 3.16 0.13 3.85
C THR A 79 3.34 0.96 2.59
N VAL A 80 3.17 2.28 2.73
CA VAL A 80 3.31 3.27 1.65
C VAL A 80 4.20 4.40 2.16
N THR A 81 5.05 4.92 1.29
CA THR A 81 5.91 6.07 1.56
C THR A 81 5.55 7.25 0.65
N SER A 82 5.79 8.47 1.13
CA SER A 82 5.60 9.68 0.32
C SER A 82 6.74 9.93 -0.67
N VAL A 83 7.81 9.14 -0.66
CA VAL A 83 8.94 9.30 -1.58
C VAL A 83 8.46 9.12 -3.02
N GLY A 84 8.74 10.11 -3.87
CA GLY A 84 8.29 10.12 -5.27
C GLY A 84 6.93 10.77 -5.50
N THR A 85 6.24 11.20 -4.44
CA THR A 85 4.98 11.97 -4.54
C THR A 85 5.23 13.48 -4.41
N SER A 86 4.20 14.27 -4.68
CA SER A 86 4.22 15.73 -4.48
C SER A 86 4.36 16.16 -3.00
N LEU A 87 4.14 15.24 -2.06
CA LEU A 87 4.37 15.45 -0.63
C LEU A 87 5.86 15.44 -0.27
N GLY A 88 6.73 14.99 -1.18
CA GLY A 88 8.16 14.87 -0.95
C GLY A 88 8.49 13.62 -0.13
N ARG A 89 9.49 13.72 0.74
CA ARG A 89 9.94 12.62 1.59
C ARG A 89 9.53 12.85 3.04
N ALA A 90 9.69 11.81 3.85
CA ALA A 90 9.56 11.83 5.30
C ALA A 90 8.16 11.53 5.88
N GLN A 91 7.21 11.10 5.05
CA GLN A 91 5.98 10.50 5.57
C GLN A 91 5.91 9.02 5.21
N SER A 92 5.38 8.23 6.11
CA SER A 92 5.05 6.81 5.89
C SER A 92 3.72 6.45 6.55
N VAL A 93 2.98 5.60 5.89
CA VAL A 93 1.72 5.05 6.40
C VAL A 93 1.76 3.54 6.24
N SER A 94 1.53 2.84 7.32
CA SER A 94 1.32 1.39 7.31
C SER A 94 -0.07 1.08 7.83
N ALA A 95 -0.65 0.00 7.35
CA ALA A 95 -1.92 -0.53 7.84
C ALA A 95 -1.75 -2.02 8.14
N LYS A 96 -2.23 -2.47 9.31
CA LYS A 96 -2.60 -3.87 9.46
C LYS A 96 -3.83 -4.11 8.62
N THR A 97 -3.84 -5.18 7.83
CA THR A 97 -4.91 -5.44 6.86
C THR A 97 -5.40 -6.88 6.93
N LEU A 98 -6.65 -7.08 6.50
CA LEU A 98 -7.21 -8.39 6.23
C LEU A 98 -7.33 -8.57 4.72
N ALA A 99 -6.78 -9.67 4.20
CA ALA A 99 -6.77 -9.96 2.77
C ALA A 99 -8.00 -10.74 2.33
N SER A 100 -8.59 -10.36 1.20
CA SER A 100 -9.59 -11.14 0.47
C SER A 100 -9.11 -11.40 -0.96
N ILE A 101 -9.34 -12.61 -1.46
CA ILE A 101 -8.90 -13.01 -2.81
C ILE A 101 -10.11 -12.99 -3.74
N HIS A 102 -10.01 -12.22 -4.82
CA HIS A 102 -11.03 -12.09 -5.85
C HIS A 102 -10.53 -12.70 -7.17
N ASP A 103 -11.31 -13.63 -7.73
CA ASP A 103 -11.04 -14.27 -9.03
C ASP A 103 -12.16 -14.00 -10.05
N ASP A 104 -13.16 -13.22 -9.67
CA ASP A 104 -14.30 -12.86 -10.50
C ASP A 104 -13.92 -11.85 -11.61
N PRO A 105 -14.61 -11.93 -12.77
CA PRO A 105 -14.33 -11.05 -13.90
C PRO A 105 -14.62 -9.57 -13.65
N GLU A 106 -15.62 -9.26 -12.83
CA GLU A 106 -16.03 -7.89 -12.53
C GLU A 106 -14.93 -7.14 -11.76
N THR A 107 -14.44 -7.74 -10.67
CA THR A 107 -13.33 -7.17 -9.89
C THR A 107 -12.07 -7.00 -10.74
N LYS A 108 -11.73 -8.01 -11.56
CA LYS A 108 -10.58 -7.92 -12.46
C LYS A 108 -10.71 -6.78 -13.48
N ALA A 109 -11.90 -6.63 -14.07
CA ALA A 109 -12.11 -5.64 -15.12
C ALA A 109 -11.86 -4.21 -14.63
N TRP A 110 -12.51 -3.79 -13.54
CA TRP A 110 -12.32 -2.45 -13.03
C TRP A 110 -10.92 -2.24 -12.47
N PHE A 111 -10.36 -3.22 -11.73
CA PHE A 111 -9.05 -3.09 -11.11
C PHE A 111 -7.93 -3.01 -12.15
N TYR A 112 -7.95 -3.82 -13.20
CA TYR A 112 -6.92 -3.79 -14.24
C TYR A 112 -6.95 -2.48 -15.01
N GLN A 113 -8.14 -1.94 -15.27
CA GLN A 113 -8.27 -0.62 -15.88
C GLN A 113 -7.69 0.47 -14.96
N ALA A 114 -8.10 0.50 -13.69
CA ALA A 114 -7.64 1.49 -12.73
C ALA A 114 -6.12 1.42 -12.50
N LEU A 115 -5.54 0.22 -12.45
CA LEU A 115 -4.11 0.04 -12.30
C LEU A 115 -3.33 0.50 -13.55
N ALA A 116 -3.84 0.19 -14.75
CA ALA A 116 -3.25 0.62 -16.00
C ALA A 116 -3.30 2.16 -16.15
N ASP A 117 -4.43 2.77 -15.80
CA ASP A 117 -4.60 4.23 -15.82
C ASP A 117 -3.66 4.91 -14.83
N LYS A 118 -3.54 4.37 -13.61
CA LYS A 118 -2.63 4.90 -12.59
C LYS A 118 -1.15 4.80 -13.00
N ALA A 119 -0.77 3.68 -13.61
CA ALA A 119 0.62 3.43 -13.99
C ALA A 119 1.05 4.15 -15.27
N TYR A 120 0.14 4.29 -16.24
CA TYR A 120 0.46 4.73 -17.59
C TYR A 120 -0.59 5.67 -18.20
N GLY A 121 -1.34 6.40 -17.37
CA GLY A 121 -2.42 7.28 -17.84
C GLY A 121 -2.00 8.27 -18.94
N ASP A 122 -0.76 8.74 -18.86
CA ASP A 122 -0.20 9.71 -19.83
C ASP A 122 0.35 9.04 -21.11
N ASN A 123 0.35 7.70 -21.19
CA ASN A 123 0.86 6.96 -22.33
C ASN A 123 -0.12 5.86 -22.78
N PRO A 124 -0.99 6.14 -23.76
CA PRO A 124 -2.04 5.21 -24.19
C PRO A 124 -1.54 3.86 -24.66
N ASP A 125 -0.40 3.82 -25.37
CA ASP A 125 0.15 2.58 -25.92
C ASP A 125 0.64 1.64 -24.81
N TYR A 126 1.37 2.19 -23.83
CA TYR A 126 1.83 1.42 -22.67
C TYR A 126 0.68 1.00 -21.77
N ARG A 127 -0.32 1.87 -21.60
CA ARG A 127 -1.54 1.55 -20.84
C ARG A 127 -2.27 0.36 -21.46
N GLU A 128 -2.51 0.37 -22.76
CA GLU A 128 -3.18 -0.72 -23.46
C GLU A 128 -2.36 -2.02 -23.42
N PHE A 129 -1.05 -1.94 -23.66
CA PHE A 129 -0.14 -3.08 -23.54
C PHE A 129 -0.20 -3.71 -22.15
N PHE A 130 -0.09 -2.89 -21.10
CA PHE A 130 -0.11 -3.35 -19.72
C PHE A 130 -1.45 -3.97 -19.34
N HIS A 131 -2.56 -3.36 -19.74
CA HIS A 131 -3.89 -3.89 -19.54
C HIS A 131 -4.05 -5.29 -20.19
N ARG A 132 -3.62 -5.45 -21.44
CA ARG A 132 -3.62 -6.76 -22.12
C ARG A 132 -2.74 -7.78 -21.42
N MET A 133 -1.58 -7.37 -20.93
CA MET A 133 -0.67 -8.24 -20.17
C MET A 133 -1.31 -8.77 -18.88
N LEU A 134 -2.08 -7.94 -18.17
CA LEU A 134 -2.79 -8.35 -16.97
C LEU A 134 -3.83 -9.42 -17.26
N HIS A 135 -4.52 -9.33 -18.40
CA HIS A 135 -5.49 -10.33 -18.84
C HIS A 135 -4.85 -11.61 -19.41
N GLY A 136 -3.64 -11.53 -19.94
CA GLY A 136 -2.95 -12.62 -20.62
C GLY A 136 -2.37 -13.70 -19.71
N THR A 137 -2.42 -13.53 -18.39
CA THR A 137 -1.90 -14.50 -17.40
C THR A 137 -2.92 -14.80 -16.32
N PRO A 138 -3.00 -16.05 -15.81
CA PRO A 138 -3.88 -16.38 -14.69
C PRO A 138 -3.53 -15.54 -13.45
N ARG A 139 -4.42 -14.65 -13.05
CA ARG A 139 -4.24 -13.72 -11.92
C ARG A 139 -5.47 -13.66 -11.06
N VAL A 140 -5.23 -13.28 -9.81
CA VAL A 140 -6.25 -12.84 -8.86
C VAL A 140 -6.02 -11.38 -8.49
N VAL A 141 -7.06 -10.72 -8.03
CA VAL A 141 -6.99 -9.44 -7.34
C VAL A 141 -7.04 -9.71 -5.85
N ILE A 142 -6.22 -9.02 -5.09
CA ILE A 142 -6.14 -9.12 -3.65
C ILE A 142 -6.59 -7.79 -3.07
N GLU A 143 -7.71 -7.82 -2.37
CA GLU A 143 -8.18 -6.72 -1.54
C GLU A 143 -7.50 -6.81 -0.17
N LEU A 144 -7.06 -5.67 0.34
CA LEU A 144 -6.40 -5.55 1.63
C LEU A 144 -7.14 -4.49 2.43
N GLU A 145 -8.04 -4.92 3.32
CA GLU A 145 -8.87 -4.05 4.14
C GLU A 145 -8.09 -3.56 5.37
N PRO A 146 -7.88 -2.23 5.54
CA PRO A 146 -7.22 -1.69 6.71
C PRO A 146 -8.06 -1.86 7.98
N VAL A 147 -7.45 -2.45 9.02
CA VAL A 147 -8.09 -2.61 10.35
C VAL A 147 -7.40 -1.78 11.43
N GLN A 148 -6.15 -1.38 11.21
CA GLN A 148 -5.41 -0.50 12.12
C GLN A 148 -4.36 0.28 11.35
N TRP A 149 -4.28 1.59 11.60
CA TRP A 149 -3.30 2.48 11.01
C TRP A 149 -2.09 2.68 11.91
N ILE A 150 -0.92 2.79 11.28
CA ILE A 150 0.34 3.18 11.88
C ILE A 150 0.95 4.21 10.92
N SER A 151 1.16 5.44 11.35
CA SER A 151 1.68 6.47 10.45
C SER A 151 2.66 7.39 11.17
N TYR A 152 3.56 7.99 10.39
CA TYR A 152 4.57 8.89 10.88
C TYR A 152 4.89 9.98 9.86
N ASP A 153 4.84 11.24 10.31
CA ASP A 153 5.24 12.43 9.58
C ASP A 153 6.46 13.08 10.27
N ALA A 154 7.66 12.81 9.73
CA ALA A 154 8.90 13.35 10.27
C ALA A 154 8.98 14.88 10.19
N MET A 155 8.23 15.51 9.27
CA MET A 155 8.20 16.98 9.17
C MET A 155 7.49 17.60 10.37
N LYS A 156 6.44 16.95 10.89
CA LYS A 156 5.78 17.39 12.14
C LYS A 156 6.73 17.27 13.32
N MET A 157 7.47 16.16 13.43
CA MET A 157 8.49 15.99 14.47
C MET A 157 9.59 17.06 14.38
N HIS A 158 10.14 17.29 13.18
CA HIS A 158 11.15 18.32 12.97
C HIS A 158 10.65 19.73 13.33
N ALA A 159 9.39 20.04 12.99
CA ALA A 159 8.78 21.31 13.35
C ALA A 159 8.59 21.48 14.88
N ALA A 160 8.30 20.39 15.58
CA ALA A 160 8.22 20.39 17.04
C ALA A 160 9.60 20.63 17.68
N ILE A 161 10.65 19.92 17.22
CA ILE A 161 12.02 20.08 17.73
C ILE A 161 12.59 21.49 17.49
N ARG A 162 12.27 22.12 16.37
CA ARG A 162 12.75 23.48 16.04
C ARG A 162 12.14 24.60 16.89
N ARG A 163 11.10 24.32 17.67
CA ARG A 163 10.47 25.30 18.56
C ARG A 163 11.08 25.33 19.97
N TRP A 164 12.09 24.49 20.21
CA TRP A 164 12.91 24.45 21.42
C TRP A 164 14.25 25.15 21.14
#